data_4319cd26a225deba43f6b6fd89478a8b
#
_entry.id   4319cd26a225deba43f6b6fd89478a8b
#
_cell.length_a   1.000
_cell.length_b   1.000
_cell.length_c   1.000
_cell.angle_alpha   90.00
_cell.angle_beta   90.00
_cell.angle_gamma   90.00
#
_symmetry.space_group_name_H-M   'P 1'
#
loop_
_entity.id
_entity.type
_entity.pdbx_description
1 polymer ?
#
loop_
_entity_poly.entity_id
_entity_poly.type
_entity_poly.pdbx_seq_one_letter_code
_entity_poly.pdbx_strand_id
1 'polypeptide(L)'
;INGHVPVKVGKGENPIKADGRLMVIDGGFARAYHSTTGIAGYTLVYHSRGFQLVQHAPFNSTEEAVLNGTDIQSTTSIVEISDRRVMVADTDIGRTLREQVADLEYLLRAYRKGVIKEN
;
A
#
# COMPACT_ATOMS: atom_id res chain seq x y z
N ILE A 1 -2.00 8.92 0.86
CA ILE A 1 -0.85 8.52 1.68
C ILE A 1 0.07 9.73 1.78
N ASN A 2 0.57 10.00 2.98
CA ASN A 2 1.53 11.08 3.26
C ASN A 2 2.74 10.49 4.02
N GLY A 3 3.95 10.84 3.63
CA GLY A 3 5.22 10.40 4.22
C GLY A 3 6.19 11.52 4.57
N HIS A 4 5.74 12.78 4.61
CA HIS A 4 6.63 13.93 4.84
C HIS A 4 6.56 14.50 6.28
N VAL A 5 5.41 14.40 6.93
CA VAL A 5 5.22 14.93 8.29
C VAL A 5 5.09 13.76 9.25
N PRO A 6 6.09 13.55 10.14
CA PRO A 6 6.09 12.41 11.04
C PRO A 6 4.89 12.40 12.00
N VAL A 7 4.36 11.21 12.23
CA VAL A 7 3.34 10.96 13.26
C VAL A 7 3.97 11.14 14.63
N LYS A 8 3.35 11.93 15.49
CA LYS A 8 3.81 12.17 16.86
C LYS A 8 3.36 11.03 17.78
N VAL A 9 3.95 9.84 17.59
CA VAL A 9 3.58 8.62 18.32
C VAL A 9 3.67 8.82 19.83
N GLY A 10 4.72 9.50 20.30
CA GLY A 10 4.90 9.82 21.72
C GLY A 10 3.79 10.70 22.32
N LYS A 11 2.97 11.33 21.48
CA LYS A 11 1.78 12.10 21.89
C LYS A 11 0.47 11.37 21.60
N GLY A 12 0.51 10.11 21.23
CA GLY A 12 -0.66 9.31 20.90
C GLY A 12 -1.35 9.68 19.59
N GLU A 13 -0.64 10.33 18.66
CA GLU A 13 -1.20 10.68 17.37
C GLU A 13 -1.46 9.42 16.54
N ASN A 14 -2.68 9.31 15.98
CA ASN A 14 -3.06 8.19 15.13
C ASN A 14 -2.57 8.44 13.67
N PRO A 15 -1.85 7.49 13.06
CA PRO A 15 -1.43 7.57 11.67
C PRO A 15 -2.60 7.48 10.66
N ILE A 16 -3.72 6.88 11.07
CA ILE A 16 -4.92 6.78 10.25
C ILE A 16 -5.81 7.99 10.55
N LYS A 17 -6.06 8.83 9.56
CA LYS A 17 -6.81 10.09 9.68
C LYS A 17 -8.00 10.10 8.71
N ALA A 18 -8.93 11.01 8.97
CA ALA A 18 -10.11 11.24 8.14
C ALA A 18 -10.88 9.93 7.83
N ASP A 19 -11.13 9.14 8.87
CA ASP A 19 -11.86 7.86 8.78
C ASP A 19 -11.26 6.89 7.72
N GLY A 20 -9.92 6.76 7.72
CA GLY A 20 -9.20 5.88 6.79
C GLY A 20 -8.86 6.49 5.42
N ARG A 21 -9.30 7.72 5.14
CA ARG A 21 -9.04 8.37 3.85
C ARG A 21 -7.63 8.95 3.72
N LEU A 22 -6.94 9.15 4.84
CA LEU A 22 -5.56 9.63 4.87
C LEU A 22 -4.73 8.77 5.81
N MET A 23 -3.65 8.22 5.29
CA MET A 23 -2.66 7.47 6.07
C MET A 23 -1.33 8.20 6.04
N VAL A 24 -0.79 8.48 7.23
CA VAL A 24 0.53 9.06 7.43
C VAL A 24 1.48 7.93 7.81
N ILE A 25 2.44 7.63 6.93
CA ILE A 25 3.36 6.49 7.11
C ILE A 25 4.76 6.90 7.54
N ASP A 26 4.99 8.20 7.78
CA ASP A 26 6.25 8.69 8.32
C ASP A 26 6.26 8.51 9.85
N GLY A 27 7.17 7.71 10.33
CA GLY A 27 7.35 7.43 11.77
C GLY A 27 8.49 8.22 12.42
N GLY A 28 9.10 9.16 11.70
CA GLY A 28 10.17 9.98 12.26
C GLY A 28 11.47 9.21 12.54
N PHE A 29 11.89 8.33 11.63
CA PHE A 29 13.13 7.54 11.77
C PHE A 29 14.41 8.37 11.88
N ALA A 30 14.41 9.60 11.35
CA ALA A 30 15.57 10.45 11.43
C ALA A 30 15.84 10.86 12.88
N ARG A 31 17.10 10.71 13.31
CA ARG A 31 17.53 10.96 14.69
C ARG A 31 17.09 12.33 15.24
N ALA A 32 16.99 13.33 14.39
CA ALA A 32 16.55 14.68 14.77
C ALA A 32 15.09 14.72 15.28
N TYR A 33 14.27 13.74 14.92
CA TYR A 33 12.85 13.70 15.30
C TYR A 33 12.56 12.81 16.51
N HIS A 34 13.50 11.99 16.95
CA HIS A 34 13.26 10.99 17.99
C HIS A 34 12.71 11.58 19.30
N SER A 35 13.20 12.75 19.71
CA SER A 35 12.76 13.43 20.94
C SER A 35 11.37 14.06 20.85
N THR A 36 10.89 14.34 19.64
CA THR A 36 9.63 15.08 19.44
C THR A 36 8.49 14.20 18.96
N THR A 37 8.79 13.17 18.19
CA THR A 37 7.78 12.31 17.56
C THR A 37 7.72 10.91 18.15
N GLY A 38 8.75 10.51 18.88
CA GLY A 38 9.01 9.11 19.18
C GLY A 38 9.62 8.38 17.98
N ILE A 39 9.87 7.10 18.13
CA ILE A 39 10.40 6.25 17.06
C ILE A 39 9.33 5.24 16.71
N ALA A 40 8.79 5.33 15.50
CA ALA A 40 7.91 4.32 14.96
C ALA A 40 8.13 4.18 13.45
N GLY A 41 7.99 2.96 12.96
CA GLY A 41 7.95 2.69 11.54
C GLY A 41 6.57 2.25 11.14
N TYR A 42 6.15 2.62 9.95
CA TYR A 42 4.88 2.18 9.40
C TYR A 42 5.09 1.54 8.04
N THR A 43 4.45 0.39 7.84
CA THR A 43 4.32 -0.24 6.53
C THR A 43 2.85 -0.30 6.16
N LEU A 44 2.49 0.33 5.04
CA LEU A 44 1.17 0.19 4.47
C LEU A 44 1.16 -1.03 3.55
N VAL A 45 0.32 -2.00 3.87
CA VAL A 45 0.10 -3.18 3.05
C VAL A 45 -1.23 -3.05 2.33
N TYR A 46 -1.17 -3.07 1.00
CA TYR A 46 -2.36 -3.16 0.16
C TYR A 46 -2.47 -4.57 -0.43
N HIS A 47 -3.65 -5.12 -0.36
CA HIS A 47 -4.00 -6.38 -1.02
C HIS A 47 -5.42 -6.30 -1.58
N SER A 48 -5.79 -7.28 -2.39
CA SER A 48 -7.07 -7.27 -3.13
C SER A 48 -8.34 -7.23 -2.26
N ARG A 49 -8.22 -7.25 -0.93
CA ARG A 49 -9.34 -7.11 0.00
C ARG A 49 -9.25 -5.87 0.89
N GLY A 50 -8.24 -5.01 0.72
CA GLY A 50 -8.17 -3.76 1.47
C GLY A 50 -6.77 -3.36 1.89
N PHE A 51 -6.71 -2.57 2.97
CA PHE A 51 -5.49 -1.99 3.50
C PHE A 51 -5.24 -2.42 4.93
N GLN A 52 -3.98 -2.68 5.24
CA GLN A 52 -3.50 -2.89 6.59
C GLN A 52 -2.33 -1.95 6.86
N LEU A 53 -2.29 -1.39 8.06
CA LEU A 53 -1.17 -0.61 8.53
C LEU A 53 -0.41 -1.41 9.58
N VAL A 54 0.85 -1.69 9.31
CA VAL A 54 1.76 -2.35 10.23
C VAL A 54 2.60 -1.29 10.92
N GLN A 55 2.51 -1.20 12.23
CA GLN A 55 3.33 -0.33 13.05
C GLN A 55 4.46 -1.16 13.63
N HIS A 56 5.69 -0.74 13.40
CA HIS A 56 6.89 -1.38 13.94
C HIS A 56 7.30 -0.72 15.24
N ALA A 57 7.60 -1.52 16.25
CA ALA A 57 8.20 -1.04 17.49
C ALA A 57 9.66 -0.59 17.25
N PRO A 58 10.20 0.29 18.11
CA PRO A 58 11.61 0.63 18.06
C PRO A 58 12.49 -0.61 18.16
N PHE A 59 13.57 -0.62 17.38
CA PHE A 59 14.60 -1.66 17.48
C PHE A 59 15.52 -1.34 18.67
N ASN A 60 15.64 -2.28 19.60
CA ASN A 60 16.40 -2.05 20.84
C ASN A 60 17.91 -2.01 20.58
N SER A 61 18.48 -3.15 20.19
CA SER A 61 19.91 -3.24 19.84
C SER A 61 20.19 -4.48 18.99
N THR A 62 21.25 -4.40 18.19
CA THR A 62 21.75 -5.54 17.41
C THR A 62 22.21 -6.69 18.31
N GLU A 63 22.85 -6.37 19.44
CA GLU A 63 23.35 -7.35 20.39
C GLU A 63 22.21 -8.16 20.99
N GLU A 64 21.13 -7.50 21.43
CA GLU A 64 19.96 -8.16 21.98
C GLU A 64 19.27 -9.04 20.93
N ALA A 65 19.13 -8.56 19.71
CA ALA A 65 18.52 -9.31 18.62
C ALA A 65 19.32 -10.58 18.29
N VAL A 66 20.66 -10.49 18.24
CA VAL A 66 21.53 -11.63 17.95
C VAL A 66 21.53 -12.63 19.10
N LEU A 67 21.62 -12.17 20.34
CA LEU A 67 21.69 -13.06 21.52
C LEU A 67 20.37 -13.79 21.77
N ASN A 68 19.25 -13.12 21.59
CA ASN A 68 17.92 -13.65 21.94
C ASN A 68 17.15 -14.16 20.72
N GLY A 69 17.67 -14.01 19.49
CA GLY A 69 16.97 -14.35 18.28
C GLY A 69 15.67 -13.54 18.09
N THR A 70 15.63 -12.31 18.62
CA THR A 70 14.45 -11.47 18.58
C THR A 70 14.38 -10.67 17.28
N ASP A 71 13.17 -10.50 16.76
CA ASP A 71 12.90 -9.63 15.61
C ASP A 71 12.13 -8.38 16.07
N ILE A 72 11.97 -7.41 15.15
CA ILE A 72 11.18 -6.21 15.41
C ILE A 72 9.73 -6.60 15.68
N GLN A 73 9.23 -6.20 16.84
CA GLN A 73 7.83 -6.38 17.19
C GLN A 73 6.96 -5.44 16.34
N SER A 74 5.85 -5.95 15.85
CA SER A 74 4.94 -5.19 14.99
C SER A 74 3.49 -5.41 15.38
N THR A 75 2.69 -4.36 15.26
CA THR A 75 1.24 -4.42 15.46
C THR A 75 0.55 -4.11 14.15
N THR A 76 -0.38 -4.96 13.73
CA THR A 76 -1.15 -4.77 12.50
C THR A 76 -2.54 -4.23 12.82
N SER A 77 -2.91 -3.15 12.16
CA SER A 77 -4.25 -2.57 12.19
C SER A 77 -4.91 -2.68 10.82
N ILE A 78 -6.15 -3.15 10.79
CA ILE A 78 -6.95 -3.17 9.56
C ILE A 78 -7.50 -1.76 9.36
N VAL A 79 -7.18 -1.14 8.23
CA VAL A 79 -7.68 0.19 7.86
C VAL A 79 -8.98 0.08 7.08
N GLU A 80 -8.99 -0.81 6.11
CA GLU A 80 -10.16 -1.08 5.27
C GLU A 80 -10.18 -2.56 4.89
N ILE A 81 -11.37 -3.15 4.92
CA ILE A 81 -11.59 -4.49 4.40
C ILE A 81 -12.82 -4.48 3.49
N SER A 82 -12.68 -5.07 2.31
CA SER A 82 -13.77 -5.24 1.35
C SER A 82 -14.31 -6.66 1.43
N ASP A 83 -15.63 -6.80 1.43
CA ASP A 83 -16.30 -8.09 1.38
C ASP A 83 -15.99 -8.84 0.08
N ARG A 84 -15.77 -8.09 -1.00
CA ARG A 84 -15.42 -8.59 -2.31
C ARG A 84 -13.95 -8.33 -2.63
N ARG A 85 -13.28 -9.33 -3.19
CA ARG A 85 -11.94 -9.17 -3.72
C ARG A 85 -11.94 -8.23 -4.92
N VAL A 86 -11.11 -7.19 -4.89
CA VAL A 86 -10.87 -6.31 -6.04
C VAL A 86 -9.95 -7.01 -7.02
N MET A 87 -10.43 -7.21 -8.24
CA MET A 87 -9.69 -7.83 -9.34
C MET A 87 -9.10 -6.74 -10.24
N VAL A 88 -8.11 -7.10 -11.07
CA VAL A 88 -7.58 -6.16 -12.09
C VAL A 88 -8.72 -5.62 -12.97
N ALA A 89 -9.69 -6.46 -13.29
CA ALA A 89 -10.87 -6.08 -14.07
C ALA A 89 -11.72 -4.96 -13.43
N ASP A 90 -11.63 -4.77 -12.12
CA ASP A 90 -12.39 -3.73 -11.40
C ASP A 90 -11.65 -2.38 -11.37
N THR A 91 -10.41 -2.32 -11.85
CA THR A 91 -9.58 -1.11 -11.89
C THR A 91 -9.71 -0.34 -13.20
N ASP A 92 -9.24 0.92 -13.21
CA ASP A 92 -9.17 1.73 -14.44
C ASP A 92 -8.29 1.08 -15.51
N ILE A 93 -7.17 0.49 -15.10
CA ILE A 93 -6.30 -0.28 -16.01
C ILE A 93 -7.05 -1.47 -16.60
N GLY A 94 -7.80 -2.19 -15.79
CA GLY A 94 -8.61 -3.32 -16.25
C GLY A 94 -9.70 -2.91 -17.24
N ARG A 95 -10.30 -1.72 -17.07
CA ARG A 95 -11.24 -1.16 -18.05
C ARG A 95 -10.55 -0.89 -19.38
N THR A 96 -9.42 -0.18 -19.36
CA THR A 96 -8.63 0.12 -20.57
C THR A 96 -8.19 -1.16 -21.29
N LEU A 97 -7.74 -2.16 -20.56
CA LEU A 97 -7.36 -3.45 -21.16
C LEU A 97 -8.55 -4.15 -21.85
N ARG A 98 -9.76 -4.11 -21.28
CA ARG A 98 -10.95 -4.68 -21.91
C ARG A 98 -11.30 -3.95 -23.21
N GLU A 99 -11.19 -2.61 -23.23
CA GLU A 99 -11.42 -1.81 -24.43
C GLU A 99 -10.42 -2.18 -25.53
N GLN A 100 -9.13 -2.27 -25.18
CA GLN A 100 -8.08 -2.69 -26.13
C GLN A 100 -8.30 -4.11 -26.66
N VAL A 101 -8.70 -5.04 -25.84
CA VAL A 101 -9.03 -6.41 -26.27
C VAL A 101 -10.21 -6.40 -27.26
N ALA A 102 -11.26 -5.64 -26.98
CA ALA A 102 -12.41 -5.51 -27.88
C ALA A 102 -12.02 -4.92 -29.24
N ASP A 103 -11.16 -3.91 -29.24
CA ASP A 103 -10.63 -3.29 -30.47
C ASP A 103 -9.81 -4.28 -31.28
N LEU A 104 -8.92 -5.03 -30.65
CA LEU A 104 -8.12 -6.06 -31.30
C LEU A 104 -8.98 -7.18 -31.88
N GLU A 105 -10.00 -7.62 -31.17
CA GLU A 105 -10.96 -8.61 -31.69
C GLU A 105 -11.74 -8.08 -32.89
N TYR A 106 -12.12 -6.79 -32.87
CA TYR A 106 -12.77 -6.14 -34.00
C TYR A 106 -11.84 -6.10 -35.21
N LEU A 107 -10.60 -5.66 -35.00
CA LEU A 107 -9.56 -5.62 -36.04
C LEU A 107 -9.32 -7.00 -36.65
N LEU A 108 -9.17 -8.03 -35.83
CA LEU A 108 -9.00 -9.41 -36.27
C LEU A 108 -10.18 -9.89 -37.15
N ARG A 109 -11.40 -9.55 -36.74
CA ARG A 109 -12.60 -9.86 -37.53
C ARG A 109 -12.61 -9.13 -38.89
N ALA A 110 -12.17 -7.87 -38.91
CA ALA A 110 -12.09 -7.08 -40.14
C ALA A 110 -11.08 -7.66 -41.14
N TYR A 111 -9.90 -8.09 -40.68
CA TYR A 111 -8.92 -8.81 -41.52
C TYR A 111 -9.49 -10.12 -42.07
N ARG A 112 -10.07 -10.96 -41.19
CA ARG A 112 -10.65 -12.24 -41.62
C ARG A 112 -11.76 -12.13 -42.61
N LYS A 113 -12.51 -11.02 -42.61
CA LYS A 113 -13.57 -10.71 -43.59
C LYS A 113 -13.05 -10.00 -44.85
N GLY A 114 -11.75 -9.71 -44.94
CA GLY A 114 -11.17 -9.00 -46.07
C GLY A 114 -11.55 -7.52 -46.15
N VAL A 115 -12.09 -6.92 -45.09
CA VAL A 115 -12.42 -5.49 -45.02
C VAL A 115 -11.14 -4.67 -44.95
N ILE A 116 -10.13 -5.18 -44.29
CA ILE A 116 -8.78 -4.63 -44.22
C ILE A 116 -7.85 -5.62 -44.88
N LYS A 117 -6.99 -5.13 -45.79
CA LYS A 117 -5.97 -5.95 -46.47
C LYS A 117 -4.61 -5.67 -45.83
N GLU A 118 -3.79 -6.69 -45.74
CA GLU A 118 -2.38 -6.52 -45.45
C GLU A 118 -1.71 -5.83 -46.65
N ASN A 119 -0.90 -4.79 -46.38
CA ASN A 119 -0.06 -4.14 -47.39
C ASN A 119 1.23 -4.92 -47.56
#